data_cceecbcfc4e96d987fe7c7888134b8b8
#
_entry.id   cceecbcfc4e96d987fe7c7888134b8b8
#
_cell.length_a   1.000
_cell.length_b   1.000
_cell.length_c   1.000
_cell.angle_alpha   90.00
_cell.angle_beta   90.00
_cell.angle_gamma   90.00
#
_symmetry.space_group_name_H-M   'P 1'
#
loop_
_entity.id
_entity.type
_entity.pdbx_description
1 polymer ?
#
loop_
_entity_poly.entity_id
_entity_poly.type
_entity_poly.pdbx_seq_one_letter_code
_entity_poly.pdbx_strand_id
1 'polypeptide(L)'
;IITGTSRGIGYEMVAILAQAGHNVLALSRNAAPVSGLEITNCHCFSCDITDPDAIKKVPLFLKEKGWKHVDVLINNSGYLVNKPFSELSLEDFKRSYDVNVFGVFSLTQAVLPFFKKSSHVVNISSMGGVQGSAKFPGLAAYSSSKGALITLTELLAEEFKQTGPSFNVLALGAVQTEMLEEAFPGYKAPLTATQMAQYIIDFSLTGNTFYN
;
A
#
# COMPACT_ATOMS: atom_id res chain seq x y z
N ILE A 1 -5.58 -1.21 8.57
CA ILE A 1 -5.86 -0.22 7.50
C ILE A 1 -5.18 -0.71 6.23
N ILE A 2 -5.89 -0.61 5.09
CA ILE A 2 -5.35 -1.00 3.78
C ILE A 2 -5.65 0.12 2.79
N THR A 3 -4.66 0.51 1.97
CA THR A 3 -4.85 1.48 0.89
C THR A 3 -4.91 0.81 -0.48
N GLY A 4 -5.55 1.46 -1.48
CA GLY A 4 -5.64 0.94 -2.84
C GLY A 4 -6.58 -0.25 -2.98
N THR A 5 -7.74 -0.19 -2.34
CA THR A 5 -8.66 -1.31 -2.12
C THR A 5 -9.79 -1.44 -3.15
N SER A 6 -9.82 -0.60 -4.19
CA SER A 6 -10.90 -0.64 -5.19
C SER A 6 -10.82 -1.84 -6.14
N ARG A 7 -9.65 -2.45 -6.31
CA ARG A 7 -9.40 -3.59 -7.22
C ARG A 7 -8.09 -4.31 -6.86
N GLY A 8 -7.81 -5.40 -7.56
CA GLY A 8 -6.54 -6.13 -7.47
C GLY A 8 -6.21 -6.62 -6.07
N ILE A 9 -4.93 -6.61 -5.72
CA ILE A 9 -4.41 -7.17 -4.46
C ILE A 9 -5.08 -6.52 -3.23
N GLY A 10 -5.29 -5.20 -3.26
CA GLY A 10 -5.90 -4.48 -2.14
C GLY A 10 -7.33 -4.90 -1.86
N TYR A 11 -8.13 -5.12 -2.89
CA TYR A 11 -9.50 -5.62 -2.76
C TYR A 11 -9.53 -7.03 -2.16
N GLU A 12 -8.70 -7.93 -2.67
CA GLU A 12 -8.57 -9.30 -2.17
C GLU A 12 -8.16 -9.34 -0.68
N MET A 13 -7.19 -8.50 -0.30
CA MET A 13 -6.76 -8.41 1.11
C MET A 13 -7.91 -7.98 2.03
N VAL A 14 -8.74 -7.02 1.61
CA VAL A 14 -9.89 -6.58 2.40
C VAL A 14 -10.88 -7.72 2.61
N ALA A 15 -11.25 -8.42 1.54
CA ALA A 15 -12.20 -9.52 1.61
C ALA A 15 -11.71 -10.64 2.54
N ILE A 16 -10.45 -11.07 2.38
CA ILE A 16 -9.86 -12.15 3.19
C ILE A 16 -9.80 -11.75 4.68
N LEU A 17 -9.28 -10.58 5.00
CA LEU A 17 -9.13 -10.13 6.39
C LEU A 17 -10.48 -9.92 7.08
N ALA A 18 -11.44 -9.31 6.39
CA ALA A 18 -12.76 -9.08 6.96
C ALA A 18 -13.52 -10.39 7.20
N GLN A 19 -13.43 -11.35 6.27
CA GLN A 19 -13.99 -12.70 6.46
C GLN A 19 -13.31 -13.48 7.60
N ALA A 20 -12.01 -13.23 7.83
CA ALA A 20 -11.29 -13.80 8.96
C ALA A 20 -11.63 -13.14 10.32
N GLY A 21 -12.53 -12.15 10.35
CA GLY A 21 -13.01 -11.49 11.56
C GLY A 21 -12.19 -10.27 12.00
N HIS A 22 -11.22 -9.81 11.21
CA HIS A 22 -10.48 -8.58 11.50
C HIS A 22 -11.32 -7.34 11.22
N ASN A 23 -11.18 -6.31 12.06
CA ASN A 23 -11.73 -4.99 11.76
C ASN A 23 -10.87 -4.31 10.68
N VAL A 24 -11.43 -4.04 9.52
CA VAL A 24 -10.72 -3.50 8.38
C VAL A 24 -11.21 -2.09 8.04
N LEU A 25 -10.27 -1.15 7.89
CA LEU A 25 -10.51 0.13 7.25
C LEU A 25 -9.86 0.13 5.87
N ALA A 26 -10.69 0.13 4.85
CA ALA A 26 -10.30 0.10 3.44
C ALA A 26 -10.35 1.50 2.84
N LEU A 27 -9.24 1.95 2.27
CA LEU A 27 -9.09 3.29 1.72
C LEU A 27 -8.77 3.22 0.22
N SER A 28 -9.56 3.89 -0.58
CA SER A 28 -9.33 4.06 -2.02
C SER A 28 -10.14 5.23 -2.57
N ARG A 29 -9.77 5.76 -3.72
CA ARG A 29 -10.54 6.83 -4.39
C ARG A 29 -11.97 6.41 -4.73
N ASN A 30 -12.15 5.14 -5.09
CA ASN A 30 -13.47 4.54 -5.29
C ASN A 30 -13.73 3.47 -4.22
N ALA A 31 -14.55 3.77 -3.23
CA ALA A 31 -14.89 2.86 -2.16
C ALA A 31 -16.04 1.88 -2.51
N ALA A 32 -16.76 2.09 -3.62
CA ALA A 32 -17.95 1.32 -3.97
C ALA A 32 -17.71 -0.21 -4.06
N PRO A 33 -16.61 -0.72 -4.65
CA PRO A 33 -16.38 -2.16 -4.71
C PRO A 33 -16.29 -2.82 -3.32
N VAL A 34 -15.65 -2.15 -2.37
CA VAL A 34 -15.53 -2.67 -0.99
C VAL A 34 -16.83 -2.50 -0.22
N SER A 35 -17.52 -1.39 -0.40
CA SER A 35 -18.85 -1.16 0.21
C SER A 35 -19.85 -2.26 -0.19
N GLY A 36 -19.76 -2.76 -1.41
CA GLY A 36 -20.60 -3.84 -1.93
C GLY A 36 -20.33 -5.23 -1.32
N LEU A 37 -19.27 -5.40 -0.53
CA LEU A 37 -19.02 -6.67 0.17
C LEU A 37 -19.99 -6.92 1.33
N GLU A 38 -20.61 -5.87 1.88
CA GLU A 38 -21.59 -5.94 2.99
C GLU A 38 -21.09 -6.73 4.23
N ILE A 39 -19.78 -6.67 4.52
CA ILE A 39 -19.17 -7.35 5.67
C ILE A 39 -19.14 -6.39 6.86
N THR A 40 -19.76 -6.76 7.97
CA THR A 40 -20.02 -5.91 9.15
C THR A 40 -18.77 -5.25 9.74
N ASN A 41 -17.64 -5.95 9.78
CA ASN A 41 -16.37 -5.46 10.31
C ASN A 41 -15.46 -4.82 9.25
N CYS A 42 -15.97 -4.60 8.04
CA CYS A 42 -15.30 -3.89 6.97
C CYS A 42 -15.88 -2.49 6.84
N HIS A 43 -15.03 -1.48 7.04
CA HIS A 43 -15.36 -0.09 6.85
C HIS A 43 -14.58 0.48 5.68
N CYS A 44 -15.22 1.33 4.88
CA CYS A 44 -14.54 1.98 3.76
C CYS A 44 -15.06 3.40 3.54
N PHE A 45 -14.22 4.25 3.02
CA PHE A 45 -14.62 5.55 2.47
C PHE A 45 -13.65 6.02 1.39
N SER A 46 -14.12 6.96 0.56
CA SER A 46 -13.29 7.54 -0.49
C SER A 46 -12.16 8.37 0.13
N CYS A 47 -10.93 7.96 -0.18
CA CYS A 47 -9.72 8.62 0.29
C CYS A 47 -8.67 8.61 -0.83
N ASP A 48 -8.37 9.78 -1.36
CA ASP A 48 -7.18 9.97 -2.18
C ASP A 48 -6.01 10.26 -1.24
N ILE A 49 -5.01 9.39 -1.22
CA ILE A 49 -3.85 9.55 -0.33
C ILE A 49 -2.92 10.70 -0.75
N THR A 50 -3.17 11.33 -1.89
CA THR A 50 -2.48 12.55 -2.33
C THR A 50 -3.18 13.83 -1.87
N ASP A 51 -4.39 13.71 -1.31
CA ASP A 51 -5.17 14.82 -0.78
C ASP A 51 -5.04 14.88 0.76
N PRO A 52 -4.38 15.93 1.30
CA PRO A 52 -4.23 16.10 2.75
C PRO A 52 -5.55 16.16 3.52
N ASP A 53 -6.62 16.68 2.91
CA ASP A 53 -7.93 16.78 3.58
C ASP A 53 -8.64 15.43 3.61
N ALA A 54 -8.44 14.58 2.61
CA ALA A 54 -8.90 13.19 2.65
C ALA A 54 -8.15 12.38 3.73
N ILE A 55 -6.84 12.57 3.86
CA ILE A 55 -6.02 11.90 4.89
C ILE A 55 -6.46 12.28 6.30
N LYS A 56 -6.79 13.55 6.57
CA LYS A 56 -7.26 14.01 7.88
C LYS A 56 -8.53 13.28 8.38
N LYS A 57 -9.33 12.72 7.47
CA LYS A 57 -10.53 11.95 7.83
C LYS A 57 -10.19 10.61 8.49
N VAL A 58 -9.00 10.05 8.23
CA VAL A 58 -8.60 8.73 8.77
C VAL A 58 -8.50 8.76 10.30
N PRO A 59 -7.68 9.62 10.92
CA PRO A 59 -7.64 9.69 12.39
C PRO A 59 -8.97 10.11 13.02
N LEU A 60 -9.79 10.89 12.34
CA LEU A 60 -11.13 11.24 12.82
C LEU A 60 -12.04 10.01 12.87
N PHE A 61 -12.05 9.21 11.80
CA PHE A 61 -12.78 7.95 11.75
C PHE A 61 -12.33 6.98 12.86
N LEU A 62 -11.02 6.82 13.08
CA LEU A 62 -10.50 5.95 14.14
C LEU A 62 -11.01 6.36 15.52
N LYS A 63 -11.02 7.65 15.81
CA LYS A 63 -11.55 8.19 17.06
C LYS A 63 -13.05 7.97 17.19
N GLU A 64 -13.81 8.24 16.14
CA GLU A 64 -15.28 8.08 16.11
C GLU A 64 -15.67 6.62 16.34
N LYS A 65 -14.96 5.67 15.73
CA LYS A 65 -15.17 4.22 15.93
C LYS A 65 -14.64 3.71 17.28
N GLY A 66 -13.97 4.53 18.06
CA GLY A 66 -13.32 4.11 19.29
C GLY A 66 -12.13 3.17 19.09
N TRP A 67 -11.54 3.15 17.89
CA TRP A 67 -10.35 2.37 17.60
C TRP A 67 -9.13 3.05 18.21
N LYS A 68 -8.72 2.56 19.36
CA LYS A 68 -7.58 3.13 20.10
C LYS A 68 -6.24 2.84 19.45
N HIS A 69 -6.17 1.75 18.70
CA HIS A 69 -4.92 1.28 18.10
C HIS A 69 -5.15 0.78 16.67
N VAL A 70 -4.11 0.88 15.88
CA VAL A 70 -3.98 0.28 14.54
C VAL A 70 -2.88 -0.77 14.64
N ASP A 71 -3.22 -2.04 14.49
CA ASP A 71 -2.27 -3.13 14.59
C ASP A 71 -1.45 -3.26 13.30
N VAL A 72 -2.10 -3.06 12.15
CA VAL A 72 -1.46 -3.18 10.83
C VAL A 72 -1.89 -2.04 9.90
N LEU A 73 -0.91 -1.39 9.25
CA LEU A 73 -1.12 -0.49 8.11
C LEU A 73 -0.43 -1.10 6.88
N ILE A 74 -1.22 -1.39 5.82
CA ILE A 74 -0.69 -1.86 4.54
C ILE A 74 -0.83 -0.73 3.51
N ASN A 75 0.28 -0.10 3.17
CA ASN A 75 0.37 0.90 2.13
C ASN A 75 0.51 0.20 0.77
N ASN A 76 -0.64 -0.18 0.19
CA ASN A 76 -0.71 -0.91 -1.07
C ASN A 76 -1.09 -0.01 -2.28
N SER A 77 -1.62 1.19 -2.06
CA SER A 77 -1.88 2.13 -3.16
C SER A 77 -0.66 2.32 -4.04
N GLY A 78 -0.86 2.37 -5.34
CA GLY A 78 0.20 2.59 -6.29
C GLY A 78 -0.31 3.26 -7.56
N TYR A 79 0.57 3.99 -8.21
CA TYR A 79 0.38 4.53 -9.55
C TYR A 79 1.54 4.11 -10.42
N LEU A 80 1.23 3.50 -11.56
CA LEU A 80 2.19 3.05 -12.55
C LEU A 80 1.92 3.76 -13.87
N VAL A 81 2.94 4.36 -14.44
CA VAL A 81 2.98 4.87 -15.81
C VAL A 81 4.06 4.11 -16.57
N ASN A 82 3.70 3.56 -17.72
CA ASN A 82 4.63 2.92 -18.65
C ASN A 82 4.72 3.76 -19.92
N LYS A 83 5.81 4.54 -20.02
CA LYS A 83 6.11 5.41 -21.18
C LYS A 83 7.60 5.46 -21.41
N PRO A 84 8.09 5.53 -22.67
CA PRO A 84 9.48 5.84 -22.96
C PRO A 84 9.92 7.13 -22.24
N PHE A 85 11.16 7.16 -21.76
CA PHE A 85 11.66 8.34 -21.01
C PHE A 85 11.52 9.65 -21.79
N SER A 86 11.69 9.60 -23.11
CA SER A 86 11.53 10.75 -24.01
C SER A 86 10.10 11.32 -24.07
N GLU A 87 9.10 10.51 -23.68
CA GLU A 87 7.68 10.88 -23.72
C GLU A 87 7.10 11.10 -22.32
N LEU A 88 7.91 10.81 -21.29
CA LEU A 88 7.48 10.93 -19.89
C LEU A 88 7.42 12.41 -19.49
N SER A 89 6.24 12.88 -19.15
CA SER A 89 6.06 14.25 -18.67
C SER A 89 6.51 14.43 -17.22
N LEU A 90 6.83 15.65 -16.81
CA LEU A 90 7.09 15.97 -15.41
C LEU A 90 5.87 15.66 -14.52
N GLU A 91 4.65 15.83 -15.06
CA GLU A 91 3.41 15.51 -14.36
C GLU A 91 3.27 14.00 -14.10
N ASP A 92 3.56 13.15 -15.10
CA ASP A 92 3.59 11.69 -14.93
C ASP A 92 4.58 11.30 -13.81
N PHE A 93 5.75 11.97 -13.80
CA PHE A 93 6.79 11.72 -12.80
C PHE A 93 6.33 12.15 -11.40
N LYS A 94 5.83 13.37 -11.25
CA LYS A 94 5.29 13.88 -9.99
C LYS A 94 4.18 12.98 -9.45
N ARG A 95 3.20 12.63 -10.29
CA ARG A 95 2.09 11.78 -9.87
C ARG A 95 2.53 10.41 -9.36
N SER A 96 3.59 9.84 -9.96
CA SER A 96 4.17 8.60 -9.45
C SER A 96 4.72 8.77 -8.03
N TYR A 97 5.40 9.88 -7.76
CA TYR A 97 5.92 10.18 -6.42
C TYR A 97 4.83 10.58 -5.44
N ASP A 98 3.85 11.36 -5.88
CA ASP A 98 2.73 11.80 -5.04
C ASP A 98 1.98 10.59 -4.46
N VAL A 99 1.68 9.59 -5.29
CA VAL A 99 0.97 8.39 -4.84
C VAL A 99 1.91 7.42 -4.13
N ASN A 100 3.07 7.09 -4.73
CA ASN A 100 3.90 5.98 -4.27
C ASN A 100 4.81 6.33 -3.09
N VAL A 101 5.03 7.62 -2.82
CA VAL A 101 5.94 8.10 -1.77
C VAL A 101 5.23 9.08 -0.83
N PHE A 102 4.80 10.23 -1.33
CA PHE A 102 4.28 11.31 -0.47
C PHE A 102 2.94 10.95 0.17
N GLY A 103 2.05 10.27 -0.55
CA GLY A 103 0.81 9.76 0.02
C GLY A 103 1.04 8.72 1.11
N VAL A 104 2.00 7.82 0.91
CA VAL A 104 2.41 6.83 1.91
C VAL A 104 2.97 7.52 3.16
N PHE A 105 3.89 8.47 2.98
CA PHE A 105 4.43 9.28 4.07
C PHE A 105 3.31 9.99 4.85
N SER A 106 2.45 10.73 4.15
CA SER A 106 1.39 11.54 4.78
C SER A 106 0.39 10.70 5.57
N LEU A 107 -0.06 9.57 5.00
CA LEU A 107 -0.98 8.67 5.70
C LEU A 107 -0.31 8.01 6.90
N THR A 108 0.91 7.50 6.74
CA THR A 108 1.66 6.87 7.84
C THR A 108 1.85 7.85 8.98
N GLN A 109 2.22 9.10 8.70
CA GLN A 109 2.36 10.15 9.71
C GLN A 109 1.03 10.47 10.42
N ALA A 110 -0.08 10.55 9.67
CA ALA A 110 -1.40 10.81 10.25
C ALA A 110 -1.90 9.69 11.17
N VAL A 111 -1.50 8.44 10.90
CA VAL A 111 -1.87 7.25 11.69
C VAL A 111 -0.87 6.97 12.81
N LEU A 112 0.33 7.56 12.79
CA LEU A 112 1.40 7.32 13.76
C LEU A 112 0.95 7.36 15.24
N PRO A 113 0.07 8.31 15.68
CA PRO A 113 -0.40 8.35 17.07
C PRO A 113 -1.24 7.14 17.51
N PHE A 114 -1.67 6.29 16.58
CA PHE A 114 -2.48 5.10 16.85
C PHE A 114 -1.66 3.82 16.86
N PHE A 115 -0.37 3.88 16.53
CA PHE A 115 0.48 2.69 16.58
C PHE A 115 0.94 2.37 18.00
N LYS A 116 1.03 1.08 18.28
CA LYS A 116 1.73 0.48 19.42
C LYS A 116 3.11 0.01 18.98
N LYS A 117 3.98 -0.31 19.93
CA LYS A 117 5.27 -0.94 19.64
C LYS A 117 5.12 -2.26 18.84
N SER A 118 4.02 -3.00 19.05
CA SER A 118 3.71 -4.23 18.34
C SER A 118 3.00 -4.02 16.99
N SER A 119 2.71 -2.79 16.60
CA SER A 119 2.08 -2.50 15.30
C SER A 119 3.06 -2.75 14.15
N HIS A 120 2.50 -3.01 12.98
CA HIS A 120 3.28 -3.31 11.78
C HIS A 120 2.84 -2.43 10.60
N VAL A 121 3.78 -1.72 10.01
CA VAL A 121 3.58 -0.95 8.77
C VAL A 121 4.26 -1.69 7.64
N VAL A 122 3.48 -2.11 6.65
CA VAL A 122 3.96 -2.85 5.48
C VAL A 122 3.75 -1.99 4.24
N ASN A 123 4.85 -1.59 3.62
CA ASN A 123 4.86 -0.82 2.39
C ASN A 123 5.01 -1.75 1.18
N ILE A 124 4.12 -1.61 0.19
CA ILE A 124 4.17 -2.42 -1.02
C ILE A 124 4.99 -1.69 -2.08
N SER A 125 6.18 -2.23 -2.33
CA SER A 125 7.10 -1.77 -3.37
C SER A 125 7.12 -2.74 -4.55
N SER A 126 8.14 -2.66 -5.38
CA SER A 126 8.32 -3.47 -6.57
C SER A 126 9.77 -3.88 -6.72
N MET A 127 10.01 -5.05 -7.30
CA MET A 127 11.34 -5.50 -7.70
C MET A 127 12.04 -4.48 -8.61
N GLY A 128 11.30 -3.73 -9.42
CA GLY A 128 11.87 -2.64 -10.23
C GLY A 128 12.52 -1.52 -9.40
N GLY A 129 12.11 -1.33 -8.13
CA GLY A 129 12.70 -0.38 -7.19
C GLY A 129 13.97 -0.88 -6.48
N VAL A 130 14.21 -2.19 -6.44
CA VAL A 130 15.36 -2.79 -5.74
C VAL A 130 16.64 -2.48 -6.50
N GLN A 131 17.66 -1.99 -5.82
CA GLN A 131 18.97 -1.76 -6.43
C GLN A 131 19.58 -3.07 -6.93
N GLY A 132 20.15 -3.05 -8.14
CA GLY A 132 20.75 -4.24 -8.75
C GLY A 132 19.76 -5.23 -9.36
N SER A 133 18.45 -5.05 -9.21
CA SER A 133 17.45 -5.88 -9.88
C SER A 133 17.33 -5.55 -11.37
N ALA A 134 16.69 -6.45 -12.15
CA ALA A 134 16.35 -6.19 -13.54
C ALA A 134 15.48 -4.91 -13.65
N LYS A 135 15.81 -4.09 -14.66
CA LYS A 135 15.08 -2.84 -14.95
C LYS A 135 14.34 -3.00 -16.28
N PHE A 136 13.16 -2.40 -16.35
CA PHE A 136 12.31 -2.47 -17.52
C PHE A 136 12.19 -1.07 -18.15
N PRO A 137 12.42 -0.93 -19.47
CA PRO A 137 12.16 0.32 -20.19
C PRO A 137 10.71 0.81 -19.95
N GLY A 138 10.52 2.12 -19.92
CA GLY A 138 9.20 2.73 -19.71
C GLY A 138 8.80 2.95 -18.23
N LEU A 139 9.52 2.36 -17.28
CA LEU A 139 9.17 2.42 -15.85
C LEU A 139 10.01 3.42 -15.04
N ALA A 140 10.61 4.43 -15.65
CA ALA A 140 11.53 5.34 -14.96
C ALA A 140 10.89 6.01 -13.73
N ALA A 141 9.71 6.61 -13.87
CA ALA A 141 9.01 7.26 -12.75
C ALA A 141 8.52 6.23 -11.71
N TYR A 142 7.92 5.15 -12.16
CA TYR A 142 7.40 4.11 -11.27
C TYR A 142 8.52 3.44 -10.45
N SER A 143 9.54 2.90 -11.12
CA SER A 143 10.59 2.15 -10.43
C SER A 143 11.43 3.03 -9.51
N SER A 144 11.70 4.29 -9.89
CA SER A 144 12.41 5.22 -9.00
C SER A 144 11.59 5.58 -7.77
N SER A 145 10.28 5.80 -7.90
CA SER A 145 9.40 6.05 -6.75
C SER A 145 9.31 4.83 -5.81
N LYS A 146 9.29 3.60 -6.37
CA LYS A 146 9.31 2.37 -5.57
C LYS A 146 10.67 2.13 -4.89
N GLY A 147 11.77 2.59 -5.49
CA GLY A 147 13.10 2.63 -4.84
C GLY A 147 13.14 3.64 -3.68
N ALA A 148 12.59 4.84 -3.88
CA ALA A 148 12.47 5.84 -2.82
C ALA A 148 11.65 5.31 -1.62
N LEU A 149 10.56 4.57 -1.88
CA LEU A 149 9.75 3.94 -0.84
C LEU A 149 10.52 2.87 -0.05
N ILE A 150 11.40 2.10 -0.70
CA ILE A 150 12.29 1.14 -0.02
C ILE A 150 13.18 1.89 0.97
N THR A 151 13.92 2.89 0.50
CA THR A 151 14.84 3.67 1.35
C THR A 151 14.11 4.37 2.50
N LEU A 152 12.93 4.95 2.24
CA LEU A 152 12.08 5.55 3.28
C LEU A 152 11.72 4.51 4.35
N THR A 153 11.34 3.30 3.95
CA THR A 153 10.97 2.24 4.89
C THR A 153 12.13 1.81 5.76
N GLU A 154 13.33 1.67 5.19
CA GLU A 154 14.57 1.33 5.92
C GLU A 154 14.92 2.38 6.97
N LEU A 155 14.78 3.67 6.62
CA LEU A 155 15.01 4.77 7.56
C LEU A 155 13.99 4.79 8.70
N LEU A 156 12.70 4.58 8.41
CA LEU A 156 11.66 4.50 9.44
C LEU A 156 11.83 3.25 10.32
N ALA A 157 12.25 2.13 9.77
CA ALA A 157 12.56 0.94 10.55
C ALA A 157 13.66 1.21 11.59
N GLU A 158 14.73 1.93 11.22
CA GLU A 158 15.79 2.28 12.16
C GLU A 158 15.34 3.36 13.16
N GLU A 159 14.60 4.39 12.72
CA GLU A 159 14.12 5.47 13.59
C GLU A 159 13.18 4.95 14.68
N PHE A 160 12.28 4.04 14.35
CA PHE A 160 11.26 3.52 15.27
C PHE A 160 11.64 2.19 15.95
N LYS A 161 12.83 1.66 15.73
CA LYS A 161 13.30 0.37 16.22
C LYS A 161 13.06 0.10 17.70
N GLN A 162 13.20 1.13 18.55
CA GLN A 162 13.07 0.99 20.00
C GLN A 162 11.66 1.33 20.51
N THR A 163 10.94 2.21 19.84
CA THR A 163 9.75 2.88 20.39
C THR A 163 8.48 2.71 19.59
N GLY A 164 8.60 2.44 18.32
CA GLY A 164 7.49 2.54 17.38
C GLY A 164 7.05 1.22 16.76
N PRO A 165 6.21 1.29 15.75
CA PRO A 165 5.84 0.11 14.98
C PRO A 165 7.03 -0.43 14.21
N SER A 166 6.99 -1.72 13.88
CA SER A 166 7.89 -2.29 12.88
C SER A 166 7.54 -1.77 11.49
N PHE A 167 8.56 -1.47 10.69
CA PHE A 167 8.41 -1.04 9.29
C PHE A 167 9.08 -2.04 8.38
N ASN A 168 8.30 -2.61 7.46
CA ASN A 168 8.85 -3.50 6.44
C ASN A 168 8.35 -3.12 5.03
N VAL A 169 9.11 -3.52 4.03
CA VAL A 169 8.75 -3.32 2.62
C VAL A 169 8.76 -4.65 1.89
N LEU A 170 7.70 -4.91 1.11
CA LEU A 170 7.62 -6.04 0.21
C LEU A 170 7.83 -5.56 -1.22
N ALA A 171 8.96 -5.95 -1.83
CA ALA A 171 9.27 -5.66 -3.22
C ALA A 171 8.71 -6.75 -4.13
N LEU A 172 7.49 -6.57 -4.60
CA LEU A 172 6.76 -7.58 -5.35
C LEU A 172 7.29 -7.73 -6.79
N GLY A 173 7.26 -8.95 -7.29
CA GLY A 173 7.36 -9.26 -8.72
C GLY A 173 6.04 -8.98 -9.45
N ALA A 174 5.91 -9.54 -10.67
CA ALA A 174 4.68 -9.41 -11.45
C ALA A 174 3.54 -10.22 -10.83
N VAL A 175 2.37 -9.59 -10.69
CA VAL A 175 1.13 -10.17 -10.18
C VAL A 175 0.01 -9.85 -11.15
N GLN A 176 -0.82 -10.83 -11.51
CA GLN A 176 -1.92 -10.63 -12.44
C GLN A 176 -2.98 -9.74 -11.82
N THR A 177 -3.00 -8.49 -12.23
CA THR A 177 -3.88 -7.43 -11.78
C THR A 177 -4.28 -6.55 -12.95
N GLU A 178 -5.33 -5.77 -12.79
CA GLU A 178 -5.75 -4.79 -13.80
C GLU A 178 -4.64 -3.75 -14.07
N MET A 179 -3.90 -3.33 -13.04
CA MET A 179 -2.76 -2.41 -13.20
C MET A 179 -1.66 -3.00 -14.09
N LEU A 180 -1.37 -4.30 -13.95
CA LEU A 180 -0.38 -4.97 -14.79
C LEU A 180 -0.88 -5.08 -16.23
N GLU A 181 -2.13 -5.48 -16.44
CA GLU A 181 -2.73 -5.60 -17.77
C GLU A 181 -2.79 -4.25 -18.50
N GLU A 182 -3.14 -3.17 -17.78
CA GLU A 182 -3.13 -1.80 -18.32
C GLU A 182 -1.72 -1.35 -18.74
N ALA A 183 -0.68 -1.72 -17.95
CA ALA A 183 0.70 -1.32 -18.21
C ALA A 183 1.40 -2.22 -19.25
N PHE A 184 1.04 -3.49 -19.32
CA PHE A 184 1.66 -4.51 -20.16
C PHE A 184 0.58 -5.43 -20.76
N PRO A 185 -0.21 -4.96 -21.73
CA PRO A 185 -1.31 -5.73 -22.31
C PRO A 185 -0.86 -7.09 -22.83
N GLY A 186 -1.58 -8.14 -22.44
CA GLY A 186 -1.29 -9.52 -22.84
C GLY A 186 -0.18 -10.23 -22.08
N TYR A 187 0.53 -9.57 -21.17
CA TYR A 187 1.48 -10.23 -20.29
C TYR A 187 0.75 -11.10 -19.25
N LYS A 188 1.22 -12.33 -19.06
CA LYS A 188 0.68 -13.27 -18.07
C LYS A 188 1.62 -13.40 -16.89
N ALA A 189 1.20 -12.90 -15.73
CA ALA A 189 1.96 -13.03 -14.51
C ALA A 189 1.79 -14.42 -13.87
N PRO A 190 2.81 -14.92 -13.15
CA PRO A 190 2.77 -16.26 -12.55
C PRO A 190 1.83 -16.37 -11.34
N LEU A 191 1.52 -15.25 -10.67
CA LEU A 191 0.70 -15.22 -9.46
C LEU A 191 -0.57 -14.40 -9.68
N THR A 192 -1.67 -14.86 -9.09
CA THR A 192 -2.94 -14.12 -9.04
C THR A 192 -2.92 -13.06 -7.94
N ALA A 193 -3.84 -12.09 -8.02
CA ALA A 193 -4.05 -11.08 -6.98
C ALA A 193 -4.37 -11.72 -5.62
N THR A 194 -5.22 -12.75 -5.60
CA THR A 194 -5.61 -13.48 -4.38
C THR A 194 -4.43 -14.20 -3.72
N GLN A 195 -3.58 -14.89 -4.51
CA GLN A 195 -2.38 -15.55 -3.97
C GLN A 195 -1.41 -14.56 -3.34
N MET A 196 -1.20 -13.42 -4.00
CA MET A 196 -0.34 -12.37 -3.47
C MET A 196 -0.97 -11.69 -2.25
N ALA A 197 -2.28 -11.48 -2.23
CA ALA A 197 -2.99 -10.93 -1.09
C ALA A 197 -2.81 -11.82 0.15
N GLN A 198 -2.94 -13.13 0.01
CA GLN A 198 -2.72 -14.07 1.12
C GLN A 198 -1.29 -13.96 1.66
N TYR A 199 -0.27 -13.94 0.79
CA TYR A 199 1.13 -13.77 1.22
C TYR A 199 1.35 -12.46 1.98
N ILE A 200 0.82 -11.34 1.47
CA ILE A 200 0.96 -10.03 2.12
C ILE A 200 0.26 -10.03 3.47
N ILE A 201 -0.92 -10.63 3.59
CA ILE A 201 -1.66 -10.75 4.85
C ILE A 201 -0.84 -11.55 5.88
N ASP A 202 -0.38 -12.74 5.50
CA ASP A 202 0.39 -13.60 6.40
C ASP A 202 1.64 -12.87 6.90
N PHE A 203 2.37 -12.21 5.99
CA PHE A 203 3.52 -11.38 6.37
C PHE A 203 3.12 -10.21 7.27
N SER A 204 2.04 -9.51 6.96
CA SER A 204 1.61 -8.34 7.72
C SER A 204 1.17 -8.66 9.15
N LEU A 205 0.65 -9.87 9.37
CA LEU A 205 0.19 -10.33 10.68
C LEU A 205 1.31 -10.95 11.53
N THR A 206 2.38 -11.46 10.92
CA THR A 206 3.42 -12.24 11.63
C THR A 206 4.85 -11.76 11.40
N GLY A 207 5.11 -11.04 10.31
CA GLY A 207 6.45 -10.67 9.87
C GLY A 207 7.23 -9.79 10.86
N ASN A 208 6.53 -8.93 11.60
CA ASN A 208 7.13 -8.09 12.64
C ASN A 208 7.75 -8.89 13.81
N THR A 209 7.51 -10.19 13.90
CA THR A 209 8.17 -11.07 14.87
C THR A 209 9.60 -11.41 14.46
N PHE A 210 9.88 -11.40 13.18
CA PHE A 210 11.15 -11.84 12.61
C PHE A 210 11.95 -10.72 11.92
N TYR A 211 11.27 -9.66 11.52
CA TYR A 211 11.85 -8.60 10.70
C TYR A 211 11.50 -7.22 11.25
N ASN A 212 12.55 -6.46 11.50
CA ASN A 212 12.48 -5.01 11.70
C ASN A 212 13.86 -4.41 11.46
#